data_2914d37f94db9faf182b49fbb69fa6fc
#
_entry.id   2914d37f94db9faf182b49fbb69fa6fc
#
_cell.length_a   1.000
_cell.length_b   1.000
_cell.length_c   1.000
_cell.angle_alpha   90.00
_cell.angle_beta   90.00
_cell.angle_gamma   90.00
#
_symmetry.space_group_name_H-M   'P 1'
#
loop_
_entity.id
_entity.type
_entity.pdbx_description
1 polymer ?
#
loop_
_entity_poly.entity_id
_entity_poly.type
_entity_poly.pdbx_seq_one_letter_code
_entity_poly.pdbx_strand_id
1 'polypeptide(L)'
;MKLGIIGDDFTGSSDIANNLKKSGMQVSMYAGIPHSKAKDEQDHFTDAIVIALKTRTIPIENAISESLKALSWLKECGCQQFIFKYCSTFDSTKKGNIGPVTDALMKELNTDFTIACPSFPDAGRTVYNGHMFVNGVPLNESGMQNHPLTPMTDHNLVRWFNYQTEGKVSLVDSISIGNGIDSVIDKINELKNNGYQYACLLYTSDAADELRS
;
A
#
# COMPACT_ATOMS: atom_id res chain seq x y z
N MET A 1 11.94 7.42 14.10
CA MET A 1 10.72 6.58 14.06
C MET A 1 10.99 5.44 13.11
N LYS A 2 10.83 4.19 13.56
CA LYS A 2 11.16 2.99 12.78
C LYS A 2 9.94 2.53 11.97
N LEU A 3 10.15 2.27 10.69
CA LEU A 3 9.10 1.88 9.74
C LEU A 3 9.04 0.35 9.61
N GLY A 4 7.86 -0.24 9.72
CA GLY A 4 7.61 -1.65 9.45
C GLY A 4 6.84 -1.85 8.15
N ILE A 5 7.33 -2.70 7.26
CA ILE A 5 6.71 -2.97 5.97
C ILE A 5 6.33 -4.45 5.87
N ILE A 6 5.08 -4.71 5.51
CA ILE A 6 4.56 -6.05 5.24
C ILE A 6 4.26 -6.13 3.75
N GLY A 7 5.05 -6.88 3.01
CA GLY A 7 4.86 -7.05 1.57
C GLY A 7 4.12 -8.34 1.24
N ASP A 8 3.17 -8.27 0.31
CA ASP A 8 2.38 -9.42 -0.14
C ASP A 8 3.13 -10.33 -1.13
N ASP A 9 4.26 -9.83 -1.68
CA ASP A 9 5.17 -10.59 -2.52
C ASP A 9 6.62 -10.11 -2.40
N PHE A 10 7.57 -10.89 -2.93
CA PHE A 10 9.00 -10.57 -2.89
C PHE A 10 9.40 -9.39 -3.79
N THR A 11 8.83 -9.30 -4.98
CA THR A 11 9.17 -8.25 -5.95
C THR A 11 8.80 -6.88 -5.39
N GLY A 12 7.55 -6.70 -4.97
CA GLY A 12 7.09 -5.45 -4.37
C GLY A 12 7.83 -5.10 -3.07
N SER A 13 8.18 -6.13 -2.27
CA SER A 13 9.00 -5.93 -1.06
C SER A 13 10.40 -5.43 -1.39
N SER A 14 11.03 -5.98 -2.44
CA SER A 14 12.35 -5.53 -2.90
C SER A 14 12.29 -4.11 -3.47
N ASP A 15 11.22 -3.77 -4.21
CA ASP A 15 11.03 -2.44 -4.77
C ASP A 15 10.95 -1.38 -3.67
N ILE A 16 10.10 -1.59 -2.64
CA ILE A 16 9.99 -0.63 -1.55
C ILE A 16 11.29 -0.55 -0.73
N ALA A 17 11.95 -1.67 -0.46
CA ALA A 17 13.23 -1.68 0.25
C ALA A 17 14.29 -0.86 -0.50
N ASN A 18 14.37 -1.03 -1.83
CA ASN A 18 15.28 -0.29 -2.68
C ASN A 18 14.98 1.21 -2.70
N ASN A 19 13.70 1.59 -2.80
CA ASN A 19 13.30 3.00 -2.81
C ASN A 19 13.60 3.70 -1.48
N LEU A 20 13.31 3.04 -0.35
CA LEU A 20 13.68 3.56 0.98
C LEU A 20 15.19 3.71 1.13
N LYS A 21 15.97 2.73 0.63
CA LYS A 21 17.44 2.80 0.63
C LYS A 21 17.97 3.95 -0.24
N LYS A 22 17.39 4.16 -1.43
CA LYS A 22 17.73 5.30 -2.30
C LYS A 22 17.41 6.64 -1.65
N SER A 23 16.40 6.69 -0.77
CA SER A 23 16.05 7.88 0.02
C SER A 23 16.93 8.08 1.26
N GLY A 24 17.99 7.25 1.43
CA GLY A 24 18.98 7.39 2.51
C GLY A 24 18.67 6.59 3.78
N MET A 25 17.60 5.80 3.81
CA MET A 25 17.26 4.99 4.98
C MET A 25 18.11 3.72 5.05
N GLN A 26 18.44 3.29 6.28
CA GLN A 26 18.99 1.96 6.56
C GLN A 26 17.85 0.96 6.58
N VAL A 27 17.89 -0.04 5.68
CA VAL A 27 16.78 -0.99 5.47
C VAL A 27 17.25 -2.42 5.65
N SER A 28 16.56 -3.18 6.52
CA SER A 28 16.66 -4.63 6.62
C SER A 28 15.48 -5.28 5.92
N MET A 29 15.71 -6.33 5.11
CA MET A 29 14.65 -7.08 4.45
C MET A 29 14.78 -8.57 4.76
N TYR A 30 13.66 -9.19 5.14
CA TYR A 30 13.58 -10.61 5.46
C TYR A 30 12.61 -11.34 4.51
N ALA A 31 13.01 -12.54 4.06
CA ALA A 31 12.16 -13.43 3.29
C ALA A 31 11.32 -14.29 4.24
N GLY A 32 10.08 -13.87 4.49
CA GLY A 32 9.21 -14.42 5.53
C GLY A 32 9.53 -13.86 6.92
N ILE A 33 8.77 -14.30 7.92
CA ILE A 33 8.91 -13.85 9.31
C ILE A 33 10.06 -14.62 9.95
N PRO A 34 11.09 -13.94 10.50
CA PRO A 34 12.18 -14.61 11.20
C PRO A 34 11.69 -15.41 12.43
N HIS A 35 12.29 -16.56 12.67
CA HIS A 35 11.96 -17.40 13.83
C HIS A 35 12.50 -16.86 15.16
N SER A 36 13.53 -16.03 15.11
CA SER A 36 14.10 -15.35 16.27
C SER A 36 13.66 -13.90 16.32
N LYS A 37 13.54 -13.35 17.53
CA LYS A 37 13.43 -11.89 17.69
C LYS A 37 14.65 -11.25 17.05
N ALA A 38 14.47 -10.07 16.45
CA ALA A 38 15.56 -9.25 15.95
C ALA A 38 16.52 -8.94 17.11
N LYS A 39 17.49 -9.82 17.30
CA LYS A 39 18.59 -9.68 18.28
C LYS A 39 19.90 -9.26 17.63
N ASP A 40 19.89 -9.11 16.29
CA ASP A 40 21.07 -8.67 15.59
C ASP A 40 21.30 -7.19 15.90
N GLU A 41 22.49 -6.88 16.37
CA GLU A 41 22.94 -5.50 16.62
C GLU A 41 22.73 -4.60 15.40
N GLN A 42 22.67 -5.17 14.20
CA GLN A 42 22.37 -4.48 12.94
C GLN A 42 20.96 -3.88 12.90
N ASP A 43 19.95 -4.53 13.52
CA ASP A 43 18.57 -4.01 13.51
C ASP A 43 18.38 -2.80 14.42
N HIS A 44 19.28 -2.55 15.39
CA HIS A 44 19.21 -1.35 16.21
C HIS A 44 19.44 -0.04 15.42
N PHE A 45 20.19 -0.11 14.33
CA PHE A 45 20.50 1.04 13.46
C PHE A 45 19.62 1.12 12.22
N THR A 46 18.61 0.26 12.10
CA THR A 46 17.75 0.17 10.92
C THR A 46 16.57 1.14 11.05
N ASP A 47 16.38 1.97 10.03
CA ASP A 47 15.23 2.91 9.92
C ASP A 47 13.96 2.23 9.46
N ALA A 48 14.08 1.16 8.65
CA ALA A 48 12.96 0.42 8.11
C ALA A 48 13.23 -1.09 8.07
N ILE A 49 12.21 -1.89 8.39
CA ILE A 49 12.24 -3.35 8.27
C ILE A 49 11.14 -3.80 7.31
N VAL A 50 11.51 -4.62 6.33
CA VAL A 50 10.61 -5.19 5.33
C VAL A 50 10.48 -6.69 5.54
N ILE A 51 9.25 -7.18 5.75
CA ILE A 51 8.91 -8.60 5.74
C ILE A 51 8.25 -8.94 4.40
N ALA A 52 8.93 -9.72 3.58
CA ALA A 52 8.41 -10.19 2.30
C ALA A 52 7.65 -11.50 2.49
N LEU A 53 6.33 -11.46 2.37
CA LEU A 53 5.44 -12.61 2.41
C LEU A 53 5.14 -13.14 1.00
N LYS A 54 4.31 -14.18 0.90
CA LYS A 54 3.73 -14.71 -0.33
C LYS A 54 2.21 -14.84 -0.17
N THR A 55 1.55 -13.71 0.16
CA THR A 55 0.15 -13.71 0.61
C THR A 55 -0.84 -13.20 -0.44
N ARG A 56 -0.36 -12.74 -1.61
CA ARG A 56 -1.21 -12.11 -2.64
C ARG A 56 -2.35 -13.00 -3.12
N THR A 57 -2.13 -14.29 -3.30
CA THR A 57 -3.05 -15.23 -3.95
C THR A 57 -3.39 -16.46 -3.13
N ILE A 58 -2.99 -16.51 -1.85
CA ILE A 58 -3.36 -17.59 -0.93
C ILE A 58 -4.76 -17.36 -0.34
N PRO A 59 -5.38 -18.35 0.36
CA PRO A 59 -6.65 -18.16 1.06
C PRO A 59 -6.63 -16.95 2.00
N ILE A 60 -7.72 -16.21 2.05
CA ILE A 60 -7.84 -14.92 2.77
C ILE A 60 -7.44 -15.06 4.25
N GLU A 61 -7.92 -16.10 4.92
CA GLU A 61 -7.64 -16.35 6.34
C GLU A 61 -6.14 -16.56 6.59
N ASN A 62 -5.45 -17.21 5.67
CA ASN A 62 -4.01 -17.41 5.74
C ASN A 62 -3.26 -16.10 5.50
N ALA A 63 -3.70 -15.30 4.52
CA ALA A 63 -3.11 -14.00 4.23
C ALA A 63 -3.22 -13.05 5.43
N ILE A 64 -4.40 -13.00 6.06
CA ILE A 64 -4.62 -12.24 7.29
C ILE A 64 -3.72 -12.75 8.41
N SER A 65 -3.72 -14.07 8.67
CA SER A 65 -2.94 -14.67 9.75
C SER A 65 -1.44 -14.39 9.60
N GLU A 66 -0.89 -14.57 8.41
CA GLU A 66 0.54 -14.30 8.15
C GLU A 66 0.88 -12.81 8.27
N SER A 67 0.01 -11.93 7.78
CA SER A 67 0.21 -10.47 7.87
C SER A 67 0.16 -9.99 9.32
N LEU A 68 -0.76 -10.50 10.14
CA LEU A 68 -0.84 -10.16 11.56
C LEU A 68 0.37 -10.68 12.34
N LYS A 69 0.89 -11.87 12.04
CA LYS A 69 2.14 -12.39 12.63
C LYS A 69 3.33 -11.49 12.25
N ALA A 70 3.41 -11.06 10.99
CA ALA A 70 4.44 -10.13 10.54
C ALA A 70 4.34 -8.78 11.28
N LEU A 71 3.12 -8.25 11.44
CA LEU A 71 2.88 -7.03 12.21
C LEU A 71 3.33 -7.17 13.67
N SER A 72 2.98 -8.27 14.33
CA SER A 72 3.40 -8.54 15.72
C SER A 72 4.93 -8.56 15.85
N TRP A 73 5.60 -9.27 14.94
CA TRP A 73 7.05 -9.33 14.92
C TRP A 73 7.69 -7.95 14.70
N LEU A 74 7.16 -7.15 13.76
CA LEU A 74 7.62 -5.78 13.51
C LEU A 74 7.40 -4.85 14.71
N LYS A 75 6.29 -4.98 15.44
CA LYS A 75 6.04 -4.26 16.70
C LYS A 75 7.11 -4.61 17.74
N GLU A 76 7.44 -5.91 17.88
CA GLU A 76 8.49 -6.37 18.78
C GLU A 76 9.89 -5.87 18.42
N CYS A 77 10.13 -5.56 17.12
CA CYS A 77 11.36 -4.92 16.63
C CYS A 77 11.37 -3.39 16.83
N GLY A 78 10.33 -2.82 17.45
CA GLY A 78 10.23 -1.39 17.75
C GLY A 78 9.73 -0.54 16.59
N CYS A 79 9.11 -1.14 15.55
CA CYS A 79 8.46 -0.37 14.51
C CYS A 79 7.21 0.33 15.04
N GLN A 80 7.00 1.59 14.63
CA GLN A 80 5.94 2.47 15.13
C GLN A 80 4.98 2.91 14.03
N GLN A 81 5.40 2.86 12.76
CA GLN A 81 4.57 3.14 11.59
C GLN A 81 4.63 1.94 10.67
N PHE A 82 3.51 1.62 10.01
CA PHE A 82 3.40 0.41 9.21
C PHE A 82 2.88 0.70 7.82
N ILE A 83 3.43 -0.03 6.83
CA ILE A 83 2.98 -0.01 5.44
C ILE A 83 2.64 -1.45 5.04
N PHE A 84 1.45 -1.65 4.51
CA PHE A 84 1.13 -2.85 3.75
C PHE A 84 1.46 -2.60 2.28
N LYS A 85 2.48 -3.30 1.78
CA LYS A 85 2.95 -3.19 0.40
C LYS A 85 2.35 -4.27 -0.46
N TYR A 86 1.41 -3.87 -1.29
CA TYR A 86 0.79 -4.68 -2.34
C TYR A 86 1.29 -4.26 -3.73
N CYS A 87 0.85 -4.94 -4.80
CA CYS A 87 1.27 -4.67 -6.16
C CYS A 87 0.92 -3.26 -6.64
N SER A 88 1.84 -2.63 -7.39
CA SER A 88 1.58 -1.31 -8.01
C SER A 88 0.46 -1.33 -9.05
N THR A 89 0.10 -2.48 -9.61
CA THR A 89 -1.05 -2.69 -10.47
C THR A 89 -2.31 -3.16 -9.71
N PHE A 90 -2.28 -3.08 -8.39
CA PHE A 90 -3.38 -3.47 -7.50
C PHE A 90 -3.85 -4.91 -7.71
N ASP A 91 -2.94 -5.82 -8.10
CA ASP A 91 -3.21 -7.19 -8.51
C ASP A 91 -4.02 -7.95 -7.45
N SER A 92 -5.29 -8.13 -7.77
CA SER A 92 -6.27 -8.79 -6.90
C SER A 92 -7.51 -9.17 -7.71
N THR A 93 -8.46 -9.79 -7.05
CA THR A 93 -9.82 -9.98 -7.57
C THR A 93 -10.80 -9.18 -6.73
N LYS A 94 -12.08 -9.15 -7.09
CA LYS A 94 -13.13 -8.56 -6.23
C LYS A 94 -13.22 -9.22 -4.84
N LYS A 95 -12.67 -10.43 -4.69
CA LYS A 95 -12.52 -11.19 -3.44
C LYS A 95 -11.04 -11.38 -3.10
N GLY A 96 -10.20 -10.39 -3.46
CA GLY A 96 -8.76 -10.47 -3.25
C GLY A 96 -8.35 -10.12 -1.82
N ASN A 97 -7.06 -10.27 -1.55
CA ASN A 97 -6.51 -10.19 -0.21
C ASN A 97 -6.17 -8.76 0.26
N ILE A 98 -6.13 -7.75 -0.65
CA ILE A 98 -5.70 -6.40 -0.29
C ILE A 98 -6.65 -5.80 0.76
N GLY A 99 -7.95 -5.84 0.50
CA GLY A 99 -8.96 -5.32 1.43
C GLY A 99 -8.95 -6.04 2.78
N PRO A 100 -9.19 -7.35 2.84
CA PRO A 100 -9.28 -8.09 4.11
C PRO A 100 -8.02 -8.02 4.96
N VAL A 101 -6.83 -8.01 4.34
CA VAL A 101 -5.56 -7.82 5.07
C VAL A 101 -5.47 -6.39 5.62
N THR A 102 -5.86 -5.38 4.83
CA THR A 102 -5.88 -3.98 5.30
C THR A 102 -6.83 -3.82 6.47
N ASP A 103 -8.06 -4.38 6.39
CA ASP A 103 -9.06 -4.34 7.47
C ASP A 103 -8.51 -4.95 8.77
N ALA A 104 -7.87 -6.12 8.66
CA ALA A 104 -7.28 -6.82 9.80
C ALA A 104 -6.12 -6.03 10.43
N LEU A 105 -5.24 -5.46 9.61
CA LEU A 105 -4.11 -4.63 10.07
C LEU A 105 -4.61 -3.35 10.74
N MET A 106 -5.60 -2.66 10.18
CA MET A 106 -6.20 -1.47 10.76
C MET A 106 -6.81 -1.78 12.14
N LYS A 107 -7.55 -2.88 12.24
CA LYS A 107 -8.15 -3.33 13.51
C LYS A 107 -7.08 -3.59 14.57
N GLU A 108 -6.02 -4.32 14.22
CA GLU A 108 -4.91 -4.65 15.13
C GLU A 108 -4.07 -3.42 15.53
N LEU A 109 -4.01 -2.41 14.67
CA LEU A 109 -3.35 -1.12 14.92
C LEU A 109 -4.25 -0.10 15.62
N ASN A 110 -5.53 -0.45 15.85
CA ASN A 110 -6.53 0.45 16.40
C ASN A 110 -6.61 1.80 15.67
N THR A 111 -6.60 1.73 14.34
CA THR A 111 -6.77 2.89 13.45
C THR A 111 -8.10 2.82 12.71
N ASP A 112 -8.72 3.97 12.54
CA ASP A 112 -10.03 4.15 11.90
C ASP A 112 -9.93 4.63 10.45
N PHE A 113 -8.71 4.93 9.98
CA PHE A 113 -8.50 5.46 8.63
C PHE A 113 -7.13 5.09 8.07
N THR A 114 -7.09 4.80 6.77
CA THR A 114 -5.84 4.61 6.03
C THR A 114 -5.91 5.13 4.60
N ILE A 115 -4.75 5.30 3.98
CA ILE A 115 -4.62 5.67 2.58
C ILE A 115 -4.12 4.48 1.76
N ALA A 116 -4.61 4.36 0.52
CA ALA A 116 -4.15 3.39 -0.47
C ALA A 116 -3.56 4.14 -1.67
N CYS A 117 -2.25 4.00 -1.90
CA CYS A 117 -1.55 4.64 -3.00
C CYS A 117 -0.73 3.61 -3.78
N PRO A 118 -1.29 2.96 -4.79
CA PRO A 118 -0.57 2.00 -5.63
C PRO A 118 0.26 2.68 -6.74
N SER A 119 0.20 4.00 -6.88
CA SER A 119 0.91 4.74 -7.92
C SER A 119 2.42 4.51 -7.86
N PHE A 120 3.03 4.26 -9.02
CA PHE A 120 4.47 4.08 -9.17
C PHE A 120 4.89 4.61 -10.54
N PRO A 121 5.04 5.94 -10.71
CA PRO A 121 5.30 6.58 -11.99
C PRO A 121 6.57 6.08 -12.69
N ASP A 122 7.67 5.86 -11.96
CA ASP A 122 8.92 5.32 -12.49
C ASP A 122 8.75 3.97 -13.20
N ALA A 123 7.71 3.22 -12.85
CA ALA A 123 7.34 1.97 -13.51
C ALA A 123 6.14 2.13 -14.45
N GLY A 124 5.75 3.36 -14.81
CA GLY A 124 4.64 3.66 -15.70
C GLY A 124 3.24 3.43 -15.10
N ARG A 125 3.11 3.35 -13.75
CA ARG A 125 1.82 3.19 -13.08
C ARG A 125 1.39 4.53 -12.52
N THR A 126 0.39 5.14 -13.15
CA THR A 126 -0.18 6.41 -12.72
C THR A 126 -1.64 6.24 -12.31
N VAL A 127 -2.10 7.06 -11.37
CA VAL A 127 -3.49 7.07 -10.93
C VAL A 127 -4.02 8.48 -11.05
N TYR A 128 -5.18 8.66 -11.69
CA TYR A 128 -5.85 9.94 -11.82
C TYR A 128 -7.33 9.81 -11.43
N ASN A 129 -7.77 10.57 -10.44
CA ASN A 129 -9.15 10.54 -9.91
C ASN A 129 -9.66 9.11 -9.63
N GLY A 130 -8.82 8.27 -9.02
CA GLY A 130 -9.13 6.88 -8.71
C GLY A 130 -9.00 5.90 -9.88
N HIS A 131 -8.67 6.38 -11.08
CA HIS A 131 -8.48 5.56 -12.26
C HIS A 131 -7.00 5.28 -12.50
N MET A 132 -6.64 4.01 -12.59
CA MET A 132 -5.25 3.58 -12.81
C MET A 132 -4.96 3.37 -14.30
N PHE A 133 -3.74 3.80 -14.67
CA PHE A 133 -3.18 3.61 -16.01
C PHE A 133 -1.83 2.90 -15.89
N VAL A 134 -1.52 2.08 -16.89
CA VAL A 134 -0.23 1.43 -17.08
C VAL A 134 0.34 1.91 -18.42
N ASN A 135 1.44 2.66 -18.38
CA ASN A 135 2.03 3.29 -19.56
C ASN A 135 1.02 4.11 -20.38
N GLY A 136 0.15 4.85 -19.70
CA GLY A 136 -0.90 5.69 -20.33
C GLY A 136 -2.15 4.95 -20.81
N VAL A 137 -2.19 3.61 -20.68
CA VAL A 137 -3.35 2.80 -21.06
C VAL A 137 -4.16 2.45 -19.79
N PRO A 138 -5.51 2.54 -19.80
CA PRO A 138 -6.32 2.11 -18.67
C PRO A 138 -5.98 0.69 -18.21
N LEU A 139 -5.92 0.46 -16.90
CA LEU A 139 -5.47 -0.82 -16.32
C LEU A 139 -6.18 -2.03 -16.91
N ASN A 140 -7.49 -1.97 -17.10
CA ASN A 140 -8.30 -3.05 -17.68
C ASN A 140 -8.13 -3.24 -19.20
N GLU A 141 -7.31 -2.42 -19.86
CA GLU A 141 -6.96 -2.49 -21.29
C GLU A 141 -5.46 -2.70 -21.50
N SER A 142 -4.67 -2.69 -20.44
CA SER A 142 -3.20 -2.75 -20.46
C SER A 142 -2.61 -4.17 -20.57
N GLY A 143 -3.45 -5.20 -20.72
CA GLY A 143 -3.05 -6.61 -20.64
C GLY A 143 -3.27 -7.22 -19.25
N MET A 144 -3.38 -6.40 -18.21
CA MET A 144 -3.61 -6.86 -16.83
C MET A 144 -4.96 -7.53 -16.62
N GLN A 145 -5.95 -7.26 -17.48
CA GLN A 145 -7.24 -7.96 -17.49
C GLN A 145 -7.11 -9.46 -17.82
N ASN A 146 -6.00 -9.85 -18.43
CA ASN A 146 -5.71 -11.24 -18.81
C ASN A 146 -4.76 -11.93 -17.80
N HIS A 147 -4.45 -11.28 -16.66
CA HIS A 147 -3.56 -11.88 -15.65
C HIS A 147 -4.17 -13.19 -15.12
N PRO A 148 -3.42 -14.31 -15.12
CA PRO A 148 -4.01 -15.64 -14.88
C PRO A 148 -4.59 -15.85 -13.48
N LEU A 149 -4.07 -15.16 -12.47
CA LEU A 149 -4.49 -15.31 -11.06
C LEU A 149 -5.28 -14.10 -10.56
N THR A 150 -4.94 -12.91 -11.03
CA THR A 150 -5.49 -11.63 -10.54
C THR A 150 -5.88 -10.72 -11.72
N PRO A 151 -6.88 -11.10 -12.54
CA PRO A 151 -7.31 -10.30 -13.69
C PRO A 151 -7.92 -8.99 -13.23
N MET A 152 -7.28 -7.88 -13.62
CA MET A 152 -7.75 -6.52 -13.33
C MET A 152 -8.70 -6.05 -14.42
N THR A 153 -9.99 -6.25 -14.20
CA THR A 153 -11.05 -5.96 -15.18
C THR A 153 -11.69 -4.58 -15.03
N ASP A 154 -11.18 -3.77 -14.08
CA ASP A 154 -11.65 -2.43 -13.79
C ASP A 154 -10.46 -1.53 -13.44
N HIS A 155 -10.38 -0.37 -14.07
CA HIS A 155 -9.35 0.61 -13.78
C HIS A 155 -9.72 1.58 -12.64
N ASN A 156 -10.98 1.57 -12.16
CA ASN A 156 -11.41 2.38 -11.02
C ASN A 156 -11.06 1.69 -9.70
N LEU A 157 -9.98 2.12 -9.07
CA LEU A 157 -9.46 1.51 -7.86
C LEU A 157 -10.33 1.76 -6.62
N VAL A 158 -11.05 2.89 -6.57
CA VAL A 158 -11.99 3.17 -5.46
C VAL A 158 -13.08 2.11 -5.46
N ARG A 159 -13.68 1.85 -6.62
CA ARG A 159 -14.71 0.81 -6.79
C ARG A 159 -14.14 -0.58 -6.55
N TRP A 160 -12.94 -0.86 -7.10
CA TRP A 160 -12.29 -2.15 -6.95
C TRP A 160 -11.95 -2.48 -5.50
N PHE A 161 -11.40 -1.51 -4.77
CA PHE A 161 -11.06 -1.67 -3.37
C PHE A 161 -12.30 -1.81 -2.48
N ASN A 162 -13.36 -1.07 -2.82
CA ASN A 162 -14.63 -1.13 -2.08
C ASN A 162 -15.33 -2.51 -2.17
N TYR A 163 -15.02 -3.35 -3.18
CA TYR A 163 -15.49 -4.74 -3.20
C TYR A 163 -14.80 -5.63 -2.17
N GLN A 164 -13.62 -5.25 -1.69
CA GLN A 164 -12.76 -6.07 -0.84
C GLN A 164 -12.79 -5.66 0.63
N THR A 165 -13.18 -4.43 0.95
CA THR A 165 -13.16 -3.86 2.30
C THR A 165 -14.53 -3.91 2.95
N GLU A 166 -14.56 -3.99 4.29
CA GLU A 166 -15.79 -3.86 5.08
C GLU A 166 -16.24 -2.40 5.18
N GLY A 167 -15.31 -1.46 5.13
CA GLY A 167 -15.57 -0.03 5.25
C GLY A 167 -15.75 0.68 3.91
N LYS A 168 -16.07 1.97 3.98
CA LYS A 168 -16.29 2.81 2.79
C LYS A 168 -14.99 3.38 2.27
N VAL A 169 -14.76 3.22 0.96
CA VAL A 169 -13.61 3.76 0.24
C VAL A 169 -13.98 5.05 -0.48
N SER A 170 -13.14 6.06 -0.38
CA SER A 170 -13.27 7.33 -1.11
C SER A 170 -11.97 7.71 -1.82
N LEU A 171 -11.88 8.95 -2.22
CA LEU A 171 -10.80 9.49 -3.03
C LEU A 171 -10.30 10.81 -2.41
N VAL A 172 -8.98 10.97 -2.32
CA VAL A 172 -8.37 12.30 -2.29
C VAL A 172 -8.08 12.67 -3.74
N ASP A 173 -8.81 13.63 -4.27
CA ASP A 173 -8.80 13.99 -5.69
C ASP A 173 -7.56 14.82 -6.08
N SER A 174 -7.35 14.97 -7.41
CA SER A 174 -6.20 15.70 -7.95
C SER A 174 -6.20 17.19 -7.57
N ILE A 175 -7.37 17.79 -7.37
CA ILE A 175 -7.49 19.21 -6.98
C ILE A 175 -6.98 19.37 -5.55
N SER A 176 -7.39 18.50 -4.63
CA SER A 176 -6.91 18.51 -3.23
C SER A 176 -5.39 18.36 -3.16
N ILE A 177 -4.82 17.48 -3.99
CA ILE A 177 -3.37 17.26 -4.04
C ILE A 177 -2.66 18.48 -4.65
N GLY A 178 -3.16 19.01 -5.76
CA GLY A 178 -2.59 20.17 -6.42
C GLY A 178 -2.58 21.46 -5.56
N ASN A 179 -3.54 21.57 -4.63
CA ASN A 179 -3.61 22.68 -3.66
C ASN A 179 -2.66 22.51 -2.45
N GLY A 180 -1.91 21.42 -2.38
CA GLY A 180 -0.89 21.18 -1.36
C GLY A 180 -1.37 20.45 -0.11
N ILE A 181 -0.43 20.32 0.86
CA ILE A 181 -0.60 19.40 2.00
C ILE A 181 -1.79 19.77 2.89
N ASP A 182 -2.06 21.04 3.11
CA ASP A 182 -3.17 21.49 3.97
C ASP A 182 -4.52 21.08 3.36
N SER A 183 -4.70 21.22 2.04
CA SER A 183 -5.89 20.77 1.32
C SER A 183 -6.07 19.24 1.38
N VAL A 184 -4.98 18.48 1.34
CA VAL A 184 -5.02 17.02 1.51
C VAL A 184 -5.46 16.66 2.93
N ILE A 185 -4.93 17.34 3.95
CA ILE A 185 -5.32 17.12 5.36
C ILE A 185 -6.78 17.45 5.56
N ASP A 186 -7.27 18.57 5.04
CA ASP A 186 -8.67 18.99 5.12
C ASP A 186 -9.58 17.95 4.45
N LYS A 187 -9.19 17.46 3.27
CA LYS A 187 -9.95 16.42 2.56
C LYS A 187 -9.99 15.11 3.33
N ILE A 188 -8.89 14.68 3.93
CA ILE A 188 -8.86 13.48 4.79
C ILE A 188 -9.78 13.65 6.00
N ASN A 189 -9.77 14.82 6.65
CA ASN A 189 -10.64 15.11 7.78
C ASN A 189 -12.11 15.11 7.37
N GLU A 190 -12.46 15.71 6.22
CA GLU A 190 -13.80 15.65 5.63
C GLU A 190 -14.26 14.20 5.43
N LEU A 191 -13.40 13.37 4.82
CA LEU A 191 -13.72 11.96 4.56
C LEU A 191 -13.93 11.17 5.85
N LYS A 192 -13.09 11.35 6.86
CA LYS A 192 -13.24 10.73 8.18
C LYS A 192 -14.57 11.14 8.83
N ASN A 193 -14.91 12.41 8.81
CA ASN A 193 -16.16 12.94 9.36
C ASN A 193 -17.40 12.40 8.63
N ASN A 194 -17.27 12.05 7.35
CA ASN A 194 -18.33 11.43 6.55
C ASN A 194 -18.36 9.89 6.66
N GLY A 195 -17.55 9.31 7.56
CA GLY A 195 -17.55 7.89 7.87
C GLY A 195 -16.84 7.02 6.81
N TYR A 196 -15.92 7.59 6.03
CA TYR A 196 -15.01 6.83 5.19
C TYR A 196 -13.82 6.34 6.01
N GLN A 197 -13.38 5.12 5.77
CA GLN A 197 -12.24 4.49 6.42
C GLN A 197 -11.02 4.37 5.52
N TYR A 198 -11.22 4.49 4.22
CA TYR A 198 -10.15 4.37 3.22
C TYR A 198 -10.22 5.52 2.23
N ALA A 199 -9.06 6.05 1.86
CA ALA A 199 -8.95 6.96 0.73
C ALA A 199 -7.89 6.46 -0.26
N CYS A 200 -8.30 6.30 -1.52
CA CYS A 200 -7.33 6.17 -2.60
C CYS A 200 -6.66 7.53 -2.80
N LEU A 201 -5.33 7.55 -2.75
CA LEU A 201 -4.54 8.75 -2.98
C LEU A 201 -3.94 8.71 -4.39
N LEU A 202 -3.96 9.86 -5.04
CA LEU A 202 -3.33 10.09 -6.32
C LEU A 202 -1.85 10.41 -6.13
N TYR A 203 -1.01 9.95 -7.04
CA TYR A 203 0.31 10.52 -7.28
C TYR A 203 0.55 10.57 -8.78
N THR A 204 0.72 11.78 -9.31
CA THR A 204 1.25 11.99 -10.66
C THR A 204 2.55 12.78 -10.52
N SER A 205 3.62 12.33 -11.14
CA SER A 205 4.92 13.01 -11.14
C SER A 205 4.85 14.43 -11.72
N ASP A 206 3.94 14.66 -12.64
CA ASP A 206 3.81 15.95 -13.34
C ASP A 206 3.27 17.07 -12.45
N ALA A 207 2.42 16.76 -11.46
CA ALA A 207 1.92 17.77 -10.52
C ALA A 207 3.01 18.28 -9.56
N ALA A 208 4.07 17.52 -9.31
CA ALA A 208 5.18 17.92 -8.45
C ALA A 208 6.20 18.81 -9.19
N ASP A 209 6.32 18.67 -10.51
CA ASP A 209 7.24 19.45 -11.32
C ASP A 209 6.64 20.80 -11.74
N GLU A 210 5.34 20.89 -11.96
CA GLU A 210 4.65 22.17 -12.24
C GLU A 210 4.62 23.12 -11.04
N LEU A 211 4.73 22.61 -9.81
CA LEU A 211 4.81 23.44 -8.59
C LEU A 211 6.24 23.95 -8.30
N ARG A 212 7.23 23.59 -9.11
CA ARG A 212 8.63 24.04 -8.99
C ARG A 212 9.02 25.09 -10.02
N SER A 213 8.13 25.46 -10.93
CA SER A 213 8.28 26.55 -11.89
C SER A 213 7.48 27.78 -11.41
#